data_522e3c07cf2f0b745234e477cc8ae4f4
#
_entry.id   522e3c07cf2f0b745234e477cc8ae4f4
#
_cell.length_a   1.000
_cell.length_b   1.000
_cell.length_c   1.000
_cell.angle_alpha   90.00
_cell.angle_beta   90.00
_cell.angle_gamma   90.00
#
_symmetry.space_group_name_H-M   'P 1'
#
loop_
_entity.id
_entity.type
_entity.pdbx_description
1 polymer ?
#
loop_
_entity_poly.entity_id
_entity_poly.type
_entity_poly.pdbx_seq_one_letter_code
_entity_poly.pdbx_strand_id
1 'polypeptide(L)'
;MEFNLRYVTGLEITSVLNTGYSKDMGEPYNVRIESEKASFYKVRRSTFLKDINEDLGLQGYVKDFYHNRLQKSMKKMQCMLTNGRIGAISTQIFDLMTLFGETLPNGHIRINFVITNEELGKFCGISTASSVSRILKQLKEENIIRINKQHIIITNLEKLKDNIVF
;
A
#
# COMPACT_ATOMS: atom_id res chain seq x y z
N MET A 1 -14.23 -6.90 10.30
CA MET A 1 -13.02 -6.04 10.38
C MET A 1 -12.72 -5.53 9.00
N GLU A 2 -12.57 -4.23 8.81
CA GLU A 2 -12.18 -3.65 7.52
C GLU A 2 -10.66 -3.79 7.37
N PHE A 3 -10.21 -4.21 6.18
CA PHE A 3 -8.80 -4.32 5.85
C PHE A 3 -8.48 -3.42 4.66
N ASN A 4 -7.50 -2.54 4.83
CA ASN A 4 -7.07 -1.64 3.77
C ASN A 4 -5.95 -2.32 2.97
N LEU A 5 -6.11 -2.35 1.65
CA LEU A 5 -5.11 -2.94 0.77
C LEU A 5 -3.95 -1.98 0.51
N ARG A 6 -4.25 -0.77 0.03
CA ARG A 6 -3.25 0.23 -0.37
C ARG A 6 -3.87 1.58 -0.67
N TYR A 7 -3.04 2.61 -0.72
CA TYR A 7 -3.36 3.89 -1.33
C TYR A 7 -3.03 3.88 -2.83
N VAL A 8 -3.74 4.71 -3.59
CA VAL A 8 -3.53 4.96 -5.02
C VAL A 8 -3.40 6.47 -5.21
N THR A 9 -2.29 6.92 -5.80
CA THR A 9 -1.99 8.36 -5.97
C THR A 9 -1.85 8.75 -7.44
N GLY A 10 -1.95 7.82 -8.37
CA GLY A 10 -1.80 8.05 -9.80
C GLY A 10 -2.83 7.29 -10.64
N LEU A 11 -2.60 7.32 -11.96
CA LEU A 11 -3.43 6.55 -12.89
C LEU A 11 -3.24 5.06 -12.66
N GLU A 12 -4.34 4.36 -12.41
CA GLU A 12 -4.32 2.94 -12.09
C GLU A 12 -5.62 2.23 -12.48
N ILE A 13 -5.52 0.93 -12.78
CA ILE A 13 -6.68 0.06 -12.97
C ILE A 13 -7.21 -0.30 -11.57
N THR A 14 -8.41 0.17 -11.24
CA THR A 14 -9.03 -0.04 -9.92
C THR A 14 -9.94 -1.24 -9.85
N SER A 15 -10.29 -1.87 -10.98
CA SER A 15 -11.09 -3.10 -11.02
C SER A 15 -10.23 -4.34 -11.30
N VAL A 16 -10.71 -5.50 -10.89
CA VAL A 16 -10.14 -6.78 -11.31
C VAL A 16 -10.72 -7.15 -12.68
N LEU A 17 -9.84 -7.37 -13.65
CA LEU A 17 -10.25 -7.86 -14.96
C LEU A 17 -10.65 -9.34 -14.84
N ASN A 18 -11.94 -9.57 -14.70
CA ASN A 18 -12.50 -10.91 -14.72
C ASN A 18 -12.85 -11.29 -16.17
N THR A 19 -12.28 -12.33 -16.71
CA THR A 19 -12.47 -12.80 -18.09
C THR A 19 -13.80 -13.53 -18.32
N GLY A 20 -14.67 -13.60 -17.32
CA GLY A 20 -15.99 -14.24 -17.44
C GLY A 20 -16.02 -15.73 -17.12
N TYR A 21 -14.87 -16.36 -16.87
CA TYR A 21 -14.81 -17.78 -16.50
C TYR A 21 -15.24 -18.05 -15.05
N SER A 22 -15.29 -17.03 -14.21
CA SER A 22 -15.76 -17.11 -12.83
C SER A 22 -16.95 -16.17 -12.66
N LYS A 23 -18.15 -16.72 -12.78
CA LYS A 23 -19.42 -15.94 -12.69
C LYS A 23 -19.75 -15.43 -11.29
N ASP A 24 -19.12 -15.97 -10.24
CA ASP A 24 -19.55 -15.80 -8.85
C ASP A 24 -18.62 -14.95 -7.97
N MET A 25 -17.50 -14.47 -8.49
CA MET A 25 -16.63 -13.60 -7.73
C MET A 25 -16.85 -12.14 -8.15
N GLY A 26 -17.58 -11.39 -7.33
CA GLY A 26 -17.65 -9.94 -7.41
C GLY A 26 -16.29 -9.29 -7.22
N GLU A 27 -16.20 -7.95 -7.29
CA GLU A 27 -14.96 -7.24 -6.97
C GLU A 27 -14.55 -7.55 -5.51
N PRO A 28 -13.31 -8.01 -5.29
CA PRO A 28 -12.86 -8.45 -3.96
C PRO A 28 -12.61 -7.28 -2.99
N TYR A 29 -12.74 -6.05 -3.43
CA TYR A 29 -12.52 -4.83 -2.65
C TYR A 29 -13.37 -3.66 -3.14
N ASN A 30 -13.52 -2.66 -2.28
CA ASN A 30 -14.14 -1.38 -2.59
C ASN A 30 -13.06 -0.30 -2.72
N VAL A 31 -13.35 0.75 -3.49
CA VAL A 31 -12.52 1.95 -3.59
C VAL A 31 -13.14 3.05 -2.75
N ARG A 32 -12.35 3.66 -1.87
CA ARG A 32 -12.72 4.82 -1.07
C ARG A 32 -11.88 6.02 -1.49
N ILE A 33 -12.52 7.17 -1.66
CA ILE A 33 -11.84 8.43 -1.99
C ILE A 33 -11.41 9.07 -0.67
N GLU A 34 -10.11 9.33 -0.53
CA GLU A 34 -9.51 10.01 0.62
C GLU A 34 -9.05 11.43 0.30
N SER A 35 -8.91 11.77 -0.98
CA SER A 35 -8.62 13.11 -1.46
C SER A 35 -9.90 13.94 -1.63
N GLU A 36 -9.77 15.27 -1.73
CA GLU A 36 -10.90 16.15 -2.01
C GLU A 36 -11.60 15.82 -3.33
N LYS A 37 -10.85 15.33 -4.32
CA LYS A 37 -11.36 14.97 -5.64
C LYS A 37 -10.64 13.74 -6.17
N ALA A 38 -11.39 12.89 -6.88
CA ALA A 38 -10.87 11.80 -7.69
C ALA A 38 -11.61 11.74 -9.02
N SER A 39 -10.89 11.41 -10.09
CA SER A 39 -11.47 11.22 -11.43
C SER A 39 -11.36 9.76 -11.82
N PHE A 40 -12.43 9.23 -12.39
CA PHE A 40 -12.50 7.84 -12.85
C PHE A 40 -12.92 7.79 -14.30
N TYR A 41 -12.21 7.00 -15.10
CA TYR A 41 -12.62 6.60 -16.42
C TYR A 41 -13.37 5.28 -16.33
N LYS A 42 -14.63 5.26 -16.78
CA LYS A 42 -15.43 4.05 -16.87
C LYS A 42 -15.43 3.53 -18.30
N VAL A 43 -14.81 2.38 -18.51
CA VAL A 43 -14.77 1.71 -19.81
C VAL A 43 -15.62 0.45 -19.76
N ARG A 44 -16.34 0.17 -20.84
CA ARG A 44 -17.08 -1.11 -20.97
C ARG A 44 -16.06 -2.25 -21.00
N ARG A 45 -16.31 -3.26 -20.19
CA ARG A 45 -15.42 -4.43 -20.07
C ARG A 45 -15.16 -5.11 -21.41
N SER A 46 -16.21 -5.35 -22.21
CA SER A 46 -16.09 -5.97 -23.54
C SER A 46 -15.20 -5.16 -24.47
N THR A 47 -15.31 -3.84 -24.45
CA THR A 47 -14.45 -2.93 -25.22
C THR A 47 -13.01 -3.03 -24.76
N PHE A 48 -12.76 -2.93 -23.45
CA PHE A 48 -11.42 -2.99 -22.90
C PHE A 48 -10.73 -4.33 -23.15
N LEU A 49 -11.45 -5.45 -23.03
CA LEU A 49 -10.92 -6.78 -23.36
C LEU A 49 -10.61 -6.94 -24.85
N LYS A 50 -11.43 -6.36 -25.72
CA LYS A 50 -11.16 -6.33 -27.16
C LYS A 50 -9.89 -5.54 -27.44
N ASP A 51 -9.76 -4.33 -26.87
CA ASP A 51 -8.59 -3.47 -27.06
C ASP A 51 -7.29 -4.16 -26.58
N ILE A 52 -7.34 -4.86 -25.42
CA ILE A 52 -6.20 -5.66 -24.92
C ILE A 52 -5.83 -6.77 -25.93
N ASN A 53 -6.77 -7.40 -26.58
CA ASN A 53 -6.48 -8.49 -27.53
C ASN A 53 -5.93 -7.97 -28.86
N GLU A 54 -6.25 -6.74 -29.23
CA GLU A 54 -5.86 -6.13 -30.51
C GLU A 54 -4.58 -5.29 -30.41
N ASP A 55 -4.22 -4.80 -29.20
CA ASP A 55 -3.04 -3.96 -28.94
C ASP A 55 -2.02 -4.67 -28.02
N LEU A 56 -0.90 -5.10 -28.62
CA LEU A 56 0.19 -5.77 -27.91
C LEU A 56 0.85 -4.88 -26.84
N GLY A 57 0.88 -3.57 -27.03
CA GLY A 57 1.41 -2.62 -26.05
C GLY A 57 0.52 -2.54 -24.83
N LEU A 58 -0.80 -2.44 -25.04
CA LEU A 58 -1.78 -2.45 -23.96
C LEU A 58 -1.78 -3.80 -23.23
N GLN A 59 -1.67 -4.91 -23.96
CA GLN A 59 -1.55 -6.25 -23.38
C GLN A 59 -0.33 -6.37 -22.46
N GLY A 60 0.83 -5.90 -22.93
CA GLY A 60 2.07 -5.86 -22.16
C GLY A 60 1.90 -5.03 -20.88
N TYR A 61 1.36 -3.82 -21.00
CA TYR A 61 1.10 -2.95 -19.86
C TYR A 61 0.19 -3.59 -18.81
N VAL A 62 -0.92 -4.17 -19.22
CA VAL A 62 -1.88 -4.82 -18.31
C VAL A 62 -1.26 -6.04 -17.62
N LYS A 63 -0.49 -6.84 -18.36
CA LYS A 63 0.26 -7.98 -17.81
C LYS A 63 1.25 -7.53 -16.73
N ASP A 64 2.07 -6.52 -17.03
CA ASP A 64 3.07 -6.00 -16.11
C ASP A 64 2.43 -5.34 -14.89
N PHE A 65 1.31 -4.64 -15.08
CA PHE A 65 0.52 -4.07 -14.00
C PHE A 65 0.07 -5.13 -13.00
N TYR A 66 -0.55 -6.22 -13.46
CA TYR A 66 -1.00 -7.29 -12.56
C TYR A 66 0.15 -8.11 -11.98
N HIS A 67 1.22 -8.34 -12.75
CA HIS A 67 2.42 -9.00 -12.24
C HIS A 67 3.04 -8.23 -11.07
N ASN A 68 3.28 -6.94 -11.24
CA ASN A 68 3.83 -6.08 -10.20
C ASN A 68 2.92 -6.01 -8.97
N ARG A 69 1.61 -6.00 -9.20
CA ARG A 69 0.61 -5.97 -8.13
C ARG A 69 0.61 -7.27 -7.33
N LEU A 70 0.67 -8.41 -8.01
CA LEU A 70 0.77 -9.71 -7.37
C LEU A 70 2.06 -9.83 -6.55
N GLN A 71 3.20 -9.46 -7.11
CA GLN A 71 4.48 -9.48 -6.40
C GLN A 71 4.46 -8.63 -5.12
N LYS A 72 3.93 -7.41 -5.18
CA LYS A 72 3.79 -6.53 -4.00
C LYS A 72 2.89 -7.17 -2.93
N SER A 73 1.79 -7.78 -3.33
CA SER A 73 0.88 -8.46 -2.40
C SER A 73 1.52 -9.67 -1.74
N MET A 74 2.27 -10.47 -2.50
CA MET A 74 3.00 -11.64 -1.98
C MET A 74 4.11 -11.21 -1.00
N LYS A 75 4.90 -10.19 -1.35
CA LYS A 75 5.93 -9.64 -0.44
C LYS A 75 5.32 -9.11 0.86
N LYS A 76 4.21 -8.38 0.77
CA LYS A 76 3.50 -7.89 1.98
C LYS A 76 3.03 -9.04 2.85
N MET A 77 2.44 -10.06 2.25
CA MET A 77 2.00 -11.27 2.98
C MET A 77 3.18 -12.01 3.62
N GLN A 78 4.28 -12.18 2.90
CA GLN A 78 5.50 -12.80 3.42
C GLN A 78 6.04 -12.02 4.62
N CYS A 79 6.11 -10.69 4.53
CA CYS A 79 6.57 -9.83 5.61
C CYS A 79 5.70 -9.95 6.88
N MET A 80 4.38 -10.06 6.70
CA MET A 80 3.44 -10.26 7.82
C MET A 80 3.63 -11.62 8.49
N LEU A 81 3.98 -12.66 7.73
CA LEU A 81 4.18 -14.02 8.24
C LEU A 81 5.54 -14.20 8.91
N THR A 82 6.62 -13.60 8.37
CA THR A 82 7.98 -13.80 8.88
C THR A 82 8.35 -12.86 10.01
N ASN A 83 8.06 -11.57 9.88
CA ASN A 83 8.45 -10.54 10.85
C ASN A 83 7.26 -10.05 11.71
N GLY A 84 6.13 -10.75 11.65
CA GLY A 84 4.96 -10.48 12.47
C GLY A 84 4.44 -9.03 12.33
N ARG A 85 3.96 -8.49 13.43
CA ARG A 85 3.33 -7.16 13.45
C ARG A 85 4.31 -6.01 13.20
N ILE A 86 5.56 -6.14 13.64
CA ILE A 86 6.58 -5.11 13.43
C ILE A 86 6.96 -5.04 11.95
N GLY A 87 7.13 -6.18 11.28
CA GLY A 87 7.37 -6.25 9.84
C GLY A 87 6.21 -5.66 9.05
N ALA A 88 4.96 -5.98 9.42
CA ALA A 88 3.78 -5.43 8.77
C ALA A 88 3.71 -3.89 8.86
N ILE A 89 3.95 -3.32 10.05
CA ILE A 89 3.99 -1.87 10.27
C ILE A 89 5.15 -1.23 9.51
N SER A 90 6.34 -1.82 9.57
CA SER A 90 7.53 -1.30 8.86
C SER A 90 7.33 -1.31 7.35
N THR A 91 6.74 -2.36 6.79
CA THR A 91 6.37 -2.45 5.36
C THR A 91 5.37 -1.35 5.00
N GLN A 92 4.34 -1.13 5.82
CA GLN A 92 3.35 -0.10 5.54
C GLN A 92 3.95 1.33 5.64
N ILE A 93 4.85 1.57 6.59
CA ILE A 93 5.60 2.84 6.68
C ILE A 93 6.47 3.04 5.43
N PHE A 94 7.11 1.98 4.93
CA PHE A 94 7.90 2.03 3.70
C PHE A 94 7.04 2.32 2.47
N ASP A 95 5.87 1.69 2.36
CA ASP A 95 4.90 1.96 1.28
C ASP A 95 4.43 3.43 1.32
N LEU A 96 4.11 3.95 2.51
CA LEU A 96 3.74 5.36 2.68
C LEU A 96 4.90 6.30 2.33
N MET A 97 6.13 5.96 2.68
CA MET A 97 7.32 6.71 2.28
C MET A 97 7.47 6.75 0.77
N THR A 98 7.23 5.64 0.09
CA THR A 98 7.33 5.58 -1.38
C THR A 98 6.32 6.48 -2.07
N LEU A 99 5.12 6.65 -1.48
CA LEU A 99 4.03 7.46 -2.04
C LEU A 99 4.11 8.94 -1.63
N PHE A 100 4.50 9.22 -0.39
CA PHE A 100 4.36 10.53 0.25
C PHE A 100 5.65 11.02 0.93
N GLY A 101 6.78 10.38 0.67
CA GLY A 101 8.06 10.71 1.28
C GLY A 101 8.66 12.00 0.72
N GLU A 102 9.14 12.86 1.62
CA GLU A 102 9.86 14.08 1.32
C GLU A 102 11.18 14.08 2.10
N THR A 103 12.31 14.19 1.39
CA THR A 103 13.62 14.23 2.03
C THR A 103 13.85 15.59 2.68
N LEU A 104 14.15 15.58 3.96
CA LEU A 104 14.49 16.77 4.75
C LEU A 104 15.98 17.13 4.59
N PRO A 105 16.38 18.40 4.89
CA PRO A 105 17.79 18.84 4.79
C PRO A 105 18.79 18.03 5.60
N ASN A 106 18.35 17.37 6.68
CA ASN A 106 19.19 16.50 7.52
C ASN A 106 19.25 15.04 7.03
N GLY A 107 18.74 14.75 5.84
CA GLY A 107 18.71 13.41 5.26
C GLY A 107 17.60 12.49 5.77
N HIS A 108 16.81 12.91 6.75
CA HIS A 108 15.63 12.14 7.19
C HIS A 108 14.51 12.25 6.16
N ILE A 109 13.56 11.30 6.18
CA ILE A 109 12.44 11.31 5.25
C ILE A 109 11.15 11.53 6.03
N ARG A 110 10.45 12.63 5.76
CA ARG A 110 9.12 12.90 6.30
C ARG A 110 8.07 12.30 5.39
N ILE A 111 7.14 11.54 5.93
CA ILE A 111 5.94 11.11 5.23
C ILE A 111 4.94 12.28 5.31
N ASN A 112 4.73 12.95 4.18
CA ASN A 112 3.82 14.10 4.08
C ASN A 112 2.36 13.63 3.94
N PHE A 113 1.98 12.73 4.83
CA PHE A 113 0.64 12.15 4.94
C PHE A 113 0.38 11.80 6.40
N VAL A 114 -0.79 12.20 6.91
CA VAL A 114 -1.21 11.88 8.29
C VAL A 114 -2.03 10.61 8.25
N ILE A 115 -1.63 9.61 9.00
CA ILE A 115 -2.36 8.35 9.16
C ILE A 115 -2.61 8.09 10.64
N THR A 116 -3.83 7.69 11.00
CA THR A 116 -4.16 7.30 12.35
C THR A 116 -3.64 5.89 12.68
N ASN A 117 -3.44 5.60 13.96
CA ASN A 117 -3.05 4.24 14.40
C ASN A 117 -4.11 3.19 14.01
N GLU A 118 -5.38 3.57 14.00
CA GLU A 118 -6.46 2.69 13.57
C GLU A 118 -6.34 2.34 12.08
N GLU A 119 -6.16 3.35 11.23
CA GLU A 119 -5.98 3.14 9.79
C GLU A 119 -4.72 2.34 9.48
N LEU A 120 -3.60 2.68 10.15
CA LEU A 120 -2.36 1.91 10.01
C LEU A 120 -2.57 0.44 10.39
N GLY A 121 -3.35 0.19 11.46
CA GLY A 121 -3.75 -1.15 11.87
C GLY A 121 -4.54 -1.89 10.79
N LYS A 122 -5.50 -1.22 10.12
CA LYS A 122 -6.28 -1.81 9.03
C LYS A 122 -5.41 -2.28 7.85
N PHE A 123 -4.31 -1.60 7.55
CA PHE A 123 -3.34 -2.06 6.54
C PHE A 123 -2.52 -3.27 6.97
N CYS A 124 -2.36 -3.48 8.28
CA CYS A 124 -1.46 -4.48 8.85
C CYS A 124 -2.19 -5.67 9.49
N GLY A 125 -3.52 -5.71 9.39
CA GLY A 125 -4.32 -6.74 10.04
C GLY A 125 -4.27 -6.67 11.59
N ILE A 126 -3.99 -5.48 12.16
CA ILE A 126 -3.92 -5.26 13.60
C ILE A 126 -5.21 -4.60 14.06
N SER A 127 -5.97 -5.30 14.92
CA SER A 127 -7.32 -4.90 15.31
C SER A 127 -7.40 -3.73 16.29
N THR A 128 -6.31 -3.41 17.00
CA THR A 128 -6.35 -2.38 18.05
C THR A 128 -5.30 -1.29 17.85
N ALA A 129 -5.72 -0.03 17.94
CA ALA A 129 -4.84 1.14 17.87
C ALA A 129 -3.75 1.12 18.96
N SER A 130 -4.02 0.53 20.12
CA SER A 130 -3.05 0.38 21.21
C SER A 130 -1.88 -0.55 20.84
N SER A 131 -2.15 -1.62 20.09
CA SER A 131 -1.11 -2.52 19.59
C SER A 131 -0.22 -1.80 18.57
N VAL A 132 -0.82 -1.02 17.67
CA VAL A 132 -0.06 -0.18 16.73
C VAL A 132 0.79 0.85 17.47
N SER A 133 0.19 1.54 18.46
CA SER A 133 0.91 2.52 19.29
C SER A 133 2.14 1.94 19.98
N ARG A 134 2.04 0.69 20.48
CA ARG A 134 3.16 -0.01 21.12
C ARG A 134 4.31 -0.27 20.12
N ILE A 135 3.99 -0.71 18.90
CA ILE A 135 4.98 -0.96 17.86
C ILE A 135 5.64 0.36 17.42
N LEU A 136 4.86 1.41 17.21
CA LEU A 136 5.41 2.72 16.86
C LEU A 136 6.30 3.28 18.00
N LYS A 137 5.97 2.99 19.26
CA LYS A 137 6.82 3.35 20.41
C LYS A 137 8.15 2.61 20.33
N GLN A 138 8.14 1.29 20.07
CA GLN A 138 9.36 0.50 19.89
C GLN A 138 10.22 1.05 18.75
N LEU A 139 9.65 1.31 17.57
CA LEU A 139 10.41 1.88 16.44
C LEU A 139 11.02 3.26 16.77
N LYS A 140 10.37 4.04 17.65
CA LYS A 140 10.94 5.32 18.14
C LYS A 140 12.10 5.09 19.11
N GLU A 141 11.98 4.16 20.03
CA GLU A 141 13.03 3.82 21.01
C GLU A 141 14.28 3.27 20.31
N GLU A 142 14.11 2.54 19.22
CA GLU A 142 15.19 2.04 18.35
C GLU A 142 15.77 3.10 17.40
N ASN A 143 15.29 4.35 17.46
CA ASN A 143 15.68 5.45 16.59
C ASN A 143 15.49 5.16 15.08
N ILE A 144 14.48 4.39 14.73
CA ILE A 144 14.11 4.10 13.33
C ILE A 144 13.20 5.20 12.79
N ILE A 145 12.26 5.67 13.62
CA ILE A 145 11.32 6.73 13.27
C ILE A 145 11.21 7.78 14.37
N ARG A 146 10.69 8.94 14.00
CA ARG A 146 10.14 9.97 14.91
C ARG A 146 8.71 10.30 14.49
N ILE A 147 7.93 10.84 15.41
CA ILE A 147 6.61 11.40 15.11
C ILE A 147 6.64 12.88 15.50
N ASN A 148 6.37 13.74 14.53
CA ASN A 148 6.28 15.18 14.73
C ASN A 148 4.99 15.72 14.08
N LYS A 149 4.15 16.41 14.86
CA LYS A 149 2.86 16.94 14.40
C LYS A 149 2.06 15.90 13.58
N GLN A 150 1.95 14.68 14.11
CA GLN A 150 1.26 13.52 13.50
C GLN A 150 1.93 12.95 12.23
N HIS A 151 3.02 13.52 11.73
CA HIS A 151 3.77 12.97 10.62
C HIS A 151 4.83 12.00 11.12
N ILE A 152 4.96 10.87 10.42
CA ILE A 152 6.04 9.91 10.64
C ILE A 152 7.28 10.44 9.90
N ILE A 153 8.40 10.48 10.59
CA ILE A 153 9.71 10.84 10.04
C ILE A 153 10.62 9.63 10.19
N ILE A 154 11.10 9.10 9.08
CA ILE A 154 12.07 8.01 9.06
C ILE A 154 13.45 8.63 9.33
N THR A 155 14.08 8.20 10.42
CA THR A 155 15.41 8.68 10.84
C THR A 155 16.51 7.71 10.46
N ASN A 156 16.15 6.42 10.28
CA ASN A 156 17.08 5.39 9.82
C ASN A 156 16.37 4.43 8.85
N LEU A 157 16.57 4.66 7.55
CA LEU A 157 15.94 3.89 6.51
C LEU A 157 16.46 2.44 6.45
N GLU A 158 17.75 2.23 6.69
CA GLU A 158 18.34 0.88 6.64
C GLU A 158 17.76 -0.01 7.75
N LYS A 159 17.73 0.49 9.00
CA LYS A 159 17.07 -0.26 10.07
C LYS A 159 15.58 -0.50 9.84
N LEU A 160 14.89 0.43 9.15
CA LEU A 160 13.49 0.19 8.77
C LEU A 160 13.41 -0.97 7.79
N LYS A 161 14.32 -1.04 6.81
CA LYS A 161 14.39 -2.13 5.83
C LYS A 161 14.74 -3.48 6.47
N ASP A 162 15.56 -3.51 7.52
CA ASP A 162 15.90 -4.74 8.24
C ASP A 162 14.66 -5.45 8.82
N ASN A 163 13.62 -4.68 9.12
CA ASN A 163 12.32 -5.22 9.54
C ASN A 163 11.45 -5.71 8.37
N ILE A 164 11.89 -5.51 7.13
CA ILE A 164 11.17 -5.86 5.91
C ILE A 164 11.93 -6.97 5.19
N VAL A 165 11.24 -8.03 4.79
CA VAL A 165 11.82 -9.07 3.93
C VAL A 165 11.77 -8.59 2.48
N PHE A 166 12.91 -8.54 1.80
CA PHE A 166 13.03 -8.17 0.39
C PHE A 166 13.34 -9.39 -0.48
#